data_b04af7d0be03575b4974c630e9a12110
#
_entry.id   b04af7d0be03575b4974c630e9a12110
#
_cell.length_a   1.000
_cell.length_b   1.000
_cell.length_c   1.000
_cell.angle_alpha   90.00
_cell.angle_beta   90.00
_cell.angle_gamma   90.00
#
_symmetry.space_group_name_H-M   'P 1'
#
loop_
_entity.id
_entity.type
_entity.pdbx_description
1 polymer ?
#
loop_
_entity_poly.entity_id
_entity_poly.type
_entity_poly.pdbx_seq_one_letter_code
_entity_poly.pdbx_strand_id
1 'polypeptide(L)'
;MKIQVRTILLGLLSIGFVQSYAQTFALQVKNDQITYLNDDRGNRILDFSTCGYKSSEQDIPSVRNVVFVPWKAGDNTARIQRAIDYVASLTPDASGFRGAVLLDQGEFSLSGSIRISTSGIVLRGTDKEKTILLKKGVDRGALIYMEGVDDLNVQDTLKVLSHYVPVNARTLEVASGVSLKKGDRVMVTRPSGKEWIASLGCDIFGGGISALGWKEGDMDLTWDRTVCEVNGNQVTLDAPLTVALDANYGTSSLLTYQWNGRIHDCGVENMTLISDYDKRYPKDEDHCWTGISIEDAENCWVRLVNFKHFAGSAVIVQRTGSKITVEDCISKEPASEIGGMRRCTFHTLGQQTLFQRCYSEQGIHDFAAGYCAAGPNAFVPVSYTHLTLPT
;
A
#
# COMPACT_ATOMS: atom_id res chain seq x y z
N MET A 1 46.35 45.00 -67.81
CA MET A 1 46.98 43.86 -67.08
C MET A 1 46.26 43.75 -65.76
N LYS A 2 45.36 42.76 -65.64
CA LYS A 2 44.47 42.57 -64.45
C LYS A 2 45.12 41.54 -63.53
N ILE A 3 45.40 41.94 -62.28
CA ILE A 3 45.86 41.04 -61.23
C ILE A 3 44.64 40.70 -60.42
N GLN A 4 44.26 39.39 -60.41
CA GLN A 4 43.24 38.86 -59.52
C GLN A 4 43.89 38.47 -58.20
N VAL A 5 43.36 39.01 -57.09
CA VAL A 5 43.67 38.60 -55.73
C VAL A 5 42.69 37.48 -55.36
N ARG A 6 43.20 36.26 -55.15
CA ARG A 6 42.42 35.14 -54.58
C ARG A 6 42.47 35.25 -53.10
N THR A 7 41.33 35.52 -52.54
CA THR A 7 41.10 35.43 -51.09
C THR A 7 40.90 33.95 -50.71
N ILE A 8 41.77 33.40 -49.89
CA ILE A 8 41.65 32.04 -49.31
C ILE A 8 40.85 32.21 -48.07
N LEU A 9 39.61 31.65 -48.07
CA LEU A 9 38.75 31.53 -46.89
C LEU A 9 39.15 30.28 -46.10
N LEU A 10 39.87 30.46 -44.96
CA LEU A 10 40.10 29.40 -44.00
C LEU A 10 38.79 29.15 -43.21
N GLY A 11 38.11 28.08 -43.54
CA GLY A 11 36.99 27.57 -42.74
C GLY A 11 37.55 26.87 -41.50
N LEU A 12 37.37 27.46 -40.33
CA LEU A 12 37.55 26.79 -39.05
C LEU A 12 36.40 25.78 -38.85
N LEU A 13 36.71 24.50 -39.06
CA LEU A 13 35.84 23.42 -38.62
C LEU A 13 35.91 23.34 -37.09
N SER A 14 34.95 23.93 -36.40
CA SER A 14 34.70 23.62 -34.97
C SER A 14 34.14 22.22 -34.88
N ILE A 15 34.96 21.22 -34.56
CA ILE A 15 34.53 19.90 -34.15
C ILE A 15 33.89 20.07 -32.77
N GLY A 16 32.57 20.26 -32.74
CA GLY A 16 31.82 20.16 -31.54
C GLY A 16 31.93 18.71 -31.00
N PHE A 17 32.63 18.53 -29.92
CA PHE A 17 32.51 17.30 -29.15
C PHE A 17 31.07 17.20 -28.65
N VAL A 18 30.25 16.45 -29.35
CA VAL A 18 28.99 15.95 -28.79
C VAL A 18 29.41 14.96 -27.73
N GLN A 19 29.43 15.40 -26.46
CA GLN A 19 29.40 14.47 -25.34
C GLN A 19 28.10 13.68 -25.45
N SER A 20 28.16 12.50 -26.05
CA SER A 20 27.07 11.54 -25.91
C SER A 20 27.10 11.10 -24.45
N TYR A 21 26.21 11.65 -23.65
CA TYR A 21 25.87 11.03 -22.37
C TYR A 21 25.36 9.65 -22.72
N ALA A 22 26.16 8.62 -22.46
CA ALA A 22 25.72 7.25 -22.51
C ALA A 22 24.56 7.16 -21.48
N GLN A 23 23.34 7.02 -21.97
CA GLN A 23 22.20 6.77 -21.12
C GLN A 23 22.48 5.45 -20.41
N THR A 24 22.85 5.51 -19.14
CA THR A 24 23.05 4.32 -18.32
C THR A 24 21.65 3.69 -18.12
N PHE A 25 21.39 2.62 -18.82
CA PHE A 25 20.15 1.90 -18.64
C PHE A 25 20.12 1.32 -17.22
N ALA A 26 19.03 1.57 -16.50
CA ALA A 26 18.84 1.05 -15.13
C ALA A 26 18.78 -0.47 -15.08
N LEU A 27 18.69 -1.14 -16.22
CA LEU A 27 18.68 -2.60 -16.33
C LEU A 27 19.41 -3.05 -17.62
N GLN A 28 19.90 -4.30 -17.57
CA GLN A 28 20.44 -5.01 -18.74
C GLN A 28 19.72 -6.34 -18.90
N VAL A 29 19.48 -6.75 -20.14
CA VAL A 29 18.95 -8.09 -20.47
C VAL A 29 20.04 -8.84 -21.19
N LYS A 30 20.48 -9.97 -20.64
CA LYS A 30 21.47 -10.86 -21.25
C LYS A 30 21.04 -12.32 -21.02
N ASN A 31 20.97 -13.10 -22.09
CA ASN A 31 20.56 -14.51 -22.03
C ASN A 31 19.23 -14.70 -21.28
N ASP A 32 18.22 -13.89 -21.59
CA ASP A 32 16.90 -13.87 -20.96
C ASP A 32 16.89 -13.58 -19.44
N GLN A 33 18.02 -13.13 -18.90
CA GLN A 33 18.14 -12.68 -17.50
C GLN A 33 18.18 -11.16 -17.43
N ILE A 34 17.37 -10.60 -16.53
CA ILE A 34 17.35 -9.19 -16.21
C ILE A 34 18.32 -8.93 -15.07
N THR A 35 19.25 -8.00 -15.29
CA THR A 35 20.15 -7.52 -14.24
C THR A 35 19.86 -6.03 -14.00
N TYR A 36 19.56 -5.68 -12.77
CA TYR A 36 19.37 -4.30 -12.36
C TYR A 36 20.72 -3.66 -12.01
N LEU A 37 21.00 -2.51 -12.63
CA LEU A 37 22.25 -1.78 -12.43
C LEU A 37 22.09 -0.74 -11.33
N ASN A 38 23.19 -0.49 -10.63
CA ASN A 38 23.27 0.61 -9.68
C ASN A 38 23.69 1.89 -10.42
N ASP A 39 23.21 3.04 -9.94
CA ASP A 39 23.78 4.33 -10.29
C ASP A 39 25.09 4.60 -9.50
N ASP A 40 25.68 5.79 -9.70
CA ASP A 40 26.95 6.19 -9.06
C ASP A 40 26.87 6.29 -7.52
N ARG A 41 25.65 6.38 -6.97
CA ARG A 41 25.39 6.40 -5.53
C ARG A 41 24.91 5.06 -4.97
N GLY A 42 24.83 4.03 -5.83
CA GLY A 42 24.36 2.69 -5.46
C GLY A 42 22.87 2.49 -5.51
N ASN A 43 22.06 3.50 -5.93
CA ASN A 43 20.64 3.34 -6.11
C ASN A 43 20.32 2.41 -7.26
N ARG A 44 19.28 1.64 -7.16
CA ARG A 44 18.77 0.80 -8.25
C ARG A 44 17.25 0.67 -8.20
N ILE A 45 16.67 0.13 -9.26
CA ILE A 45 15.24 -0.20 -9.31
C ILE A 45 14.87 -1.07 -8.09
N LEU A 46 13.73 -0.75 -7.48
CA LEU A 46 13.23 -1.44 -6.29
C LEU A 46 12.94 -2.91 -6.56
N ASP A 47 13.20 -3.73 -5.56
CA ASP A 47 12.73 -5.10 -5.49
C ASP A 47 11.32 -5.12 -4.87
N PHE A 48 10.32 -5.49 -5.69
CA PHE A 48 8.92 -5.60 -5.30
C PHE A 48 8.52 -7.01 -4.89
N SER A 49 9.46 -7.98 -4.89
CA SER A 49 9.16 -9.40 -4.62
C SER A 49 8.62 -9.66 -3.21
N THR A 50 8.82 -8.71 -2.30
CA THR A 50 8.35 -8.81 -0.91
C THR A 50 6.96 -8.22 -0.67
N CYS A 51 6.24 -7.80 -1.71
CA CYS A 51 4.88 -7.29 -1.60
C CYS A 51 3.89 -8.45 -1.44
N GLY A 52 2.88 -8.26 -0.58
CA GLY A 52 1.77 -9.21 -0.40
C GLY A 52 1.87 -10.07 0.86
N TYR A 53 0.87 -10.89 1.04
CA TYR A 53 0.73 -11.83 2.16
C TYR A 53 2.02 -12.63 2.38
N LYS A 54 2.53 -12.64 3.62
CA LYS A 54 3.79 -13.30 3.99
C LYS A 54 4.95 -12.98 3.04
N SER A 55 5.02 -11.73 2.55
CA SER A 55 6.02 -11.28 1.57
C SER A 55 6.01 -12.09 0.25
N SER A 56 4.87 -12.62 -0.15
CA SER A 56 4.67 -13.54 -1.30
C SER A 56 5.51 -14.82 -1.24
N GLU A 57 6.01 -15.20 -0.06
CA GLU A 57 6.73 -16.47 0.14
C GLU A 57 5.79 -17.64 0.42
N GLN A 58 4.52 -17.36 0.71
CA GLN A 58 3.51 -18.35 1.01
C GLN A 58 2.20 -18.01 0.29
N ASP A 59 1.50 -19.03 -0.19
CA ASP A 59 0.17 -18.88 -0.73
C ASP A 59 -0.84 -18.46 0.36
N ILE A 60 -1.88 -17.74 -0.04
CA ILE A 60 -3.02 -17.45 0.85
C ILE A 60 -3.69 -18.78 1.22
N PRO A 61 -3.79 -19.12 2.51
CA PRO A 61 -4.27 -20.43 2.94
C PRO A 61 -5.77 -20.60 2.74
N SER A 62 -6.21 -21.87 2.64
CA SER A 62 -7.62 -22.22 2.74
C SER A 62 -7.98 -22.47 4.19
N VAL A 63 -8.57 -21.47 4.83
CA VAL A 63 -8.94 -21.55 6.25
C VAL A 63 -10.25 -22.33 6.41
N ARG A 64 -10.33 -23.22 7.42
CA ARG A 64 -11.50 -24.06 7.72
C ARG A 64 -12.71 -23.22 8.12
N ASN A 65 -13.88 -23.51 7.54
CA ASN A 65 -15.16 -22.93 7.97
C ASN A 65 -15.54 -23.48 9.36
N VAL A 66 -15.82 -22.57 10.29
CA VAL A 66 -16.18 -22.91 11.70
C VAL A 66 -17.62 -22.52 11.99
N VAL A 67 -18.08 -21.40 11.42
CA VAL A 67 -19.46 -20.92 11.59
C VAL A 67 -20.10 -20.75 10.22
N PHE A 68 -21.32 -21.21 10.08
CA PHE A 68 -22.18 -20.95 8.93
C PHE A 68 -23.28 -19.96 9.33
N VAL A 69 -23.45 -18.89 8.56
CA VAL A 69 -24.49 -17.88 8.77
C VAL A 69 -25.49 -17.99 7.61
N PRO A 70 -26.63 -18.66 7.77
CA PRO A 70 -27.64 -18.77 6.73
C PRO A 70 -28.24 -17.39 6.43
N TRP A 71 -28.73 -17.19 5.22
CA TRP A 71 -29.39 -15.94 4.86
C TRP A 71 -30.68 -15.72 5.69
N LYS A 72 -30.96 -14.44 6.02
CA LYS A 72 -32.18 -14.03 6.71
C LYS A 72 -32.58 -12.64 6.26
N ALA A 73 -33.89 -12.40 6.06
CA ALA A 73 -34.41 -11.07 5.77
C ALA A 73 -34.22 -10.09 6.94
N GLY A 74 -34.06 -8.80 6.61
CA GLY A 74 -33.85 -7.72 7.57
C GLY A 74 -32.38 -7.43 7.82
N ASP A 75 -32.07 -6.66 8.86
CA ASP A 75 -30.71 -6.30 9.21
C ASP A 75 -29.91 -7.48 9.76
N ASN A 76 -28.80 -7.77 9.14
CA ASN A 76 -27.90 -8.87 9.50
C ASN A 76 -26.61 -8.38 10.19
N THR A 77 -26.42 -7.08 10.41
CA THR A 77 -25.18 -6.53 10.99
C THR A 77 -24.78 -7.23 12.27
N ALA A 78 -25.64 -7.18 13.29
CA ALA A 78 -25.35 -7.78 14.60
C ALA A 78 -25.23 -9.30 14.54
N ARG A 79 -25.83 -9.94 13.55
CA ARG A 79 -25.79 -11.39 13.41
C ARG A 79 -24.46 -11.87 12.83
N ILE A 80 -23.97 -11.19 11.78
CA ILE A 80 -22.66 -11.48 11.22
C ILE A 80 -21.58 -11.12 12.23
N GLN A 81 -21.70 -9.96 12.91
CA GLN A 81 -20.74 -9.55 13.92
C GLN A 81 -20.63 -10.60 15.04
N ARG A 82 -21.75 -11.08 15.59
CA ARG A 82 -21.73 -12.15 16.62
C ARG A 82 -21.06 -13.45 16.13
N ALA A 83 -21.18 -13.79 14.86
CA ALA A 83 -20.49 -14.95 14.30
C ALA A 83 -18.97 -14.74 14.28
N ILE A 84 -18.53 -13.54 13.92
CA ILE A 84 -17.11 -13.14 13.96
C ILE A 84 -16.62 -13.14 15.41
N ASP A 85 -17.37 -12.56 16.35
CA ASP A 85 -17.01 -12.48 17.77
C ASP A 85 -16.90 -13.88 18.38
N TYR A 86 -17.79 -14.80 17.98
CA TYR A 86 -17.68 -16.20 18.40
C TYR A 86 -16.37 -16.84 17.89
N VAL A 87 -16.04 -16.68 16.61
CA VAL A 87 -14.77 -17.21 16.07
C VAL A 87 -13.58 -16.54 16.75
N ALA A 88 -13.67 -15.24 17.07
CA ALA A 88 -12.63 -14.52 17.82
C ALA A 88 -12.37 -15.11 19.21
N SER A 89 -13.38 -15.70 19.85
CA SER A 89 -13.27 -16.33 21.17
C SER A 89 -12.59 -17.71 21.14
N LEU A 90 -12.44 -18.33 19.96
CA LEU A 90 -11.83 -19.65 19.81
C LEU A 90 -10.31 -19.57 19.94
N THR A 91 -9.70 -20.67 20.42
CA THR A 91 -8.24 -20.81 20.39
C THR A 91 -7.76 -20.99 18.95
N PRO A 92 -6.71 -20.25 18.50
CA PRO A 92 -6.14 -20.48 17.19
C PRO A 92 -5.58 -21.91 17.06
N ASP A 93 -5.62 -22.44 15.85
CA ASP A 93 -4.96 -23.71 15.53
C ASP A 93 -3.44 -23.56 15.42
N ALA A 94 -2.73 -24.64 15.09
CA ALA A 94 -1.28 -24.64 14.98
C ALA A 94 -0.74 -23.71 13.88
N SER A 95 -1.58 -23.32 12.91
CA SER A 95 -1.24 -22.34 11.85
C SER A 95 -1.58 -20.90 12.24
N GLY A 96 -2.16 -20.67 13.42
CA GLY A 96 -2.55 -19.35 13.92
C GLY A 96 -3.96 -18.92 13.53
N PHE A 97 -4.74 -19.75 12.82
CA PHE A 97 -6.11 -19.43 12.43
C PHE A 97 -7.14 -19.88 13.45
N ARG A 98 -8.13 -19.03 13.68
CA ARG A 98 -9.32 -19.35 14.50
C ARG A 98 -10.43 -19.97 13.65
N GLY A 99 -10.49 -19.61 12.38
CA GLY A 99 -11.40 -20.16 11.40
C GLY A 99 -12.12 -19.14 10.54
N ALA A 100 -12.93 -19.63 9.63
CA ALA A 100 -13.73 -18.79 8.75
C ALA A 100 -15.21 -18.78 9.17
N VAL A 101 -15.82 -17.59 9.09
CA VAL A 101 -17.28 -17.40 9.09
C VAL A 101 -17.75 -17.49 7.64
N LEU A 102 -18.54 -18.51 7.33
CA LEU A 102 -19.10 -18.75 6.01
C LEU A 102 -20.51 -18.17 5.92
N LEU A 103 -20.71 -17.21 5.03
CA LEU A 103 -22.02 -16.63 4.73
C LEU A 103 -22.69 -17.40 3.60
N ASP A 104 -23.98 -17.66 3.75
CA ASP A 104 -24.83 -18.30 2.75
C ASP A 104 -25.00 -17.43 1.49
N GLN A 105 -25.62 -18.00 0.46
CA GLN A 105 -26.14 -17.22 -0.66
C GLN A 105 -27.31 -16.35 -0.22
N GLY A 106 -27.40 -15.14 -0.76
CA GLY A 106 -28.48 -14.19 -0.49
C GLY A 106 -27.95 -12.78 -0.29
N GLU A 107 -28.86 -11.82 -0.27
CA GLU A 107 -28.55 -10.41 -0.02
C GLU A 107 -28.74 -10.08 1.47
N PHE A 108 -27.64 -9.94 2.17
CA PHE A 108 -27.59 -9.56 3.59
C PHE A 108 -27.60 -8.03 3.69
N SER A 109 -28.74 -7.45 4.03
CA SER A 109 -28.83 -6.03 4.36
C SER A 109 -28.11 -5.73 5.67
N LEU A 110 -27.32 -4.66 5.69
CA LEU A 110 -26.53 -4.21 6.83
C LEU A 110 -26.79 -2.74 7.12
N SER A 111 -27.27 -2.40 8.31
CA SER A 111 -27.40 -1.01 8.77
C SER A 111 -26.11 -0.46 9.38
N GLY A 112 -25.25 -1.31 9.91
CA GLY A 112 -23.95 -0.98 10.47
C GLY A 112 -22.78 -1.54 9.67
N SER A 113 -21.58 -1.38 10.18
CA SER A 113 -20.35 -1.95 9.64
C SER A 113 -19.99 -3.26 10.33
N ILE A 114 -19.17 -4.08 9.68
CA ILE A 114 -18.60 -5.32 10.21
C ILE A 114 -17.15 -5.07 10.60
N ARG A 115 -16.70 -5.63 11.73
CA ARG A 115 -15.34 -5.47 12.24
C ARG A 115 -14.67 -6.81 12.46
N ILE A 116 -13.45 -6.94 11.97
CA ILE A 116 -12.53 -8.05 12.25
C ILE A 116 -11.35 -7.44 13.00
N SER A 117 -11.36 -7.60 14.34
CA SER A 117 -10.37 -6.99 15.23
C SER A 117 -9.57 -8.05 16.03
N THR A 118 -9.54 -9.28 15.53
CA THR A 118 -8.80 -10.39 16.13
C THR A 118 -8.12 -11.19 15.03
N SER A 119 -6.86 -11.54 15.23
CA SER A 119 -6.05 -12.30 14.28
C SER A 119 -6.62 -13.69 13.96
N GLY A 120 -6.36 -14.16 12.75
CA GLY A 120 -6.68 -15.53 12.34
C GLY A 120 -8.15 -15.77 11.96
N ILE A 121 -8.87 -14.73 11.55
CA ILE A 121 -10.29 -14.80 11.18
C ILE A 121 -10.50 -14.50 9.70
N VAL A 122 -11.32 -15.32 9.04
CA VAL A 122 -11.73 -15.11 7.65
C VAL A 122 -13.23 -14.93 7.55
N LEU A 123 -13.68 -13.88 6.89
CA LEU A 123 -15.07 -13.70 6.47
C LEU A 123 -15.20 -14.13 5.01
N ARG A 124 -16.02 -15.15 4.76
CA ARG A 124 -16.13 -15.80 3.45
C ARG A 124 -17.58 -15.95 3.01
N GLY A 125 -17.86 -15.63 1.75
CA GLY A 125 -19.12 -15.99 1.10
C GLY A 125 -19.04 -17.39 0.47
N THR A 126 -20.17 -18.03 0.28
CA THR A 126 -20.25 -19.30 -0.45
C THR A 126 -20.04 -19.13 -1.94
N ASP A 127 -20.40 -17.97 -2.51
CA ASP A 127 -20.29 -17.66 -3.95
C ASP A 127 -20.18 -16.15 -4.13
N LYS A 128 -19.17 -15.70 -4.87
CA LYS A 128 -18.89 -14.26 -5.03
C LYS A 128 -20.01 -13.46 -5.71
N GLU A 129 -20.81 -14.11 -6.54
CA GLU A 129 -21.92 -13.45 -7.24
C GLU A 129 -23.25 -13.53 -6.46
N LYS A 130 -23.38 -14.48 -5.53
CA LYS A 130 -24.63 -14.77 -4.84
C LYS A 130 -24.62 -14.45 -3.35
N THR A 131 -23.44 -14.34 -2.73
CA THR A 131 -23.33 -13.85 -1.35
C THR A 131 -23.09 -12.35 -1.42
N ILE A 132 -24.12 -11.56 -1.08
CA ILE A 132 -24.11 -10.10 -1.24
C ILE A 132 -24.26 -9.44 0.13
N LEU A 133 -23.36 -8.56 0.49
CA LEU A 133 -23.50 -7.65 1.63
C LEU A 133 -23.91 -6.27 1.11
N LEU A 134 -25.14 -5.86 1.42
CA LEU A 134 -25.70 -4.56 1.02
C LEU A 134 -25.69 -3.60 2.21
N LYS A 135 -24.76 -2.64 2.21
CA LYS A 135 -24.68 -1.58 3.23
C LYS A 135 -25.74 -0.52 2.97
N LYS A 136 -26.58 -0.27 3.94
CA LYS A 136 -27.63 0.74 3.92
C LYS A 136 -27.32 1.90 4.87
N GLY A 137 -27.99 3.02 4.64
CA GLY A 137 -27.86 4.23 5.47
C GLY A 137 -26.87 5.23 4.92
N VAL A 138 -26.75 6.36 5.62
CA VAL A 138 -26.01 7.55 5.20
C VAL A 138 -24.61 7.65 5.82
N ASP A 139 -24.13 6.59 6.45
CA ASP A 139 -22.79 6.51 7.05
C ASP A 139 -21.72 6.42 5.96
N ARG A 140 -20.82 7.40 5.94
CA ARG A 140 -19.72 7.50 4.97
C ARG A 140 -18.48 6.63 5.33
N GLY A 141 -18.54 5.82 6.37
CA GLY A 141 -17.46 4.94 6.80
C GLY A 141 -17.19 3.76 5.85
N ALA A 142 -16.56 2.71 6.36
CA ALA A 142 -16.33 1.47 5.64
C ALA A 142 -17.40 0.41 5.97
N LEU A 143 -17.69 -0.44 5.00
CA LEU A 143 -18.58 -1.59 5.22
C LEU A 143 -17.90 -2.64 6.09
N ILE A 144 -16.63 -2.96 5.80
CA ILE A 144 -15.84 -3.89 6.59
C ILE A 144 -14.56 -3.20 7.06
N TYR A 145 -14.29 -3.28 8.35
CA TYR A 145 -13.02 -2.89 8.95
C TYR A 145 -12.24 -4.15 9.34
N MET A 146 -11.02 -4.30 8.82
CA MET A 146 -9.99 -5.19 9.36
C MET A 146 -9.01 -4.30 10.10
N GLU A 147 -9.20 -4.16 11.42
CA GLU A 147 -8.47 -3.17 12.19
C GLU A 147 -8.01 -3.73 13.55
N GLY A 148 -6.73 -3.50 13.83
CA GLY A 148 -6.15 -3.77 15.15
C GLY A 148 -6.38 -2.62 16.13
N VAL A 149 -5.47 -2.51 17.08
CA VAL A 149 -5.39 -1.40 18.03
C VAL A 149 -4.01 -0.75 17.89
N ASP A 150 -3.97 0.56 17.75
CA ASP A 150 -2.74 1.34 17.75
C ASP A 150 -2.20 1.47 19.19
N ASP A 151 -1.59 0.39 19.67
CA ASP A 151 -0.85 0.33 20.94
C ASP A 151 0.67 0.24 20.70
N LEU A 152 1.14 0.77 19.55
CA LEU A 152 2.54 0.79 19.20
C LEU A 152 3.36 1.48 20.30
N ASN A 153 4.36 0.76 20.82
CA ASN A 153 5.24 1.27 21.85
C ASN A 153 6.71 1.14 21.41
N VAL A 154 7.32 2.29 21.09
CA VAL A 154 8.76 2.37 20.77
C VAL A 154 9.58 2.12 22.04
N GLN A 155 10.55 1.20 21.94
CA GLN A 155 11.41 0.80 23.05
C GLN A 155 12.73 1.57 23.00
N ASP A 156 13.46 1.43 21.90
CA ASP A 156 14.78 2.02 21.70
C ASP A 156 14.87 2.73 20.36
N THR A 157 15.77 3.71 20.28
CA THR A 157 16.07 4.46 19.06
C THR A 157 17.56 4.43 18.78
N LEU A 158 17.93 3.82 17.66
CA LEU A 158 19.31 3.72 17.18
C LEU A 158 19.52 4.66 15.99
N LYS A 159 20.51 5.50 16.04
CA LYS A 159 20.89 6.36 14.90
C LYS A 159 21.44 5.53 13.76
N VAL A 160 21.01 5.80 12.51
CA VAL A 160 21.66 5.29 11.29
C VAL A 160 22.96 6.06 11.12
N LEU A 161 24.08 5.33 11.02
CA LEU A 161 25.45 5.90 10.95
C LEU A 161 25.90 6.19 9.52
N SER A 162 25.38 5.46 8.53
CA SER A 162 25.71 5.66 7.13
C SER A 162 25.31 7.05 6.68
N HIS A 163 26.26 7.80 6.08
CA HIS A 163 25.94 9.13 5.53
C HIS A 163 24.90 9.06 4.40
N TYR A 164 24.94 7.98 3.62
CA TYR A 164 24.00 7.71 2.55
C TYR A 164 23.66 6.22 2.49
N VAL A 165 22.37 5.92 2.49
CA VAL A 165 21.84 4.57 2.24
C VAL A 165 21.04 4.62 0.95
N PRO A 166 21.44 3.87 -0.11
CA PRO A 166 20.80 3.98 -1.41
C PRO A 166 19.40 3.40 -1.46
N VAL A 167 18.62 3.82 -2.45
CA VAL A 167 17.34 3.18 -2.80
C VAL A 167 17.56 1.70 -3.05
N ASN A 168 16.66 0.88 -2.57
CA ASN A 168 16.70 -0.58 -2.63
C ASN A 168 17.71 -1.25 -1.66
N ALA A 169 18.36 -0.50 -0.78
CA ALA A 169 19.19 -1.10 0.26
C ALA A 169 18.33 -1.88 1.27
N ARG A 170 18.87 -2.98 1.75
CA ARG A 170 18.31 -3.77 2.86
C ARG A 170 19.23 -3.74 4.09
N THR A 171 20.47 -3.33 3.94
CA THR A 171 21.47 -3.31 5.04
C THR A 171 21.73 -1.87 5.45
N LEU A 172 21.69 -1.62 6.76
CA LEU A 172 21.97 -0.35 7.40
C LEU A 172 23.11 -0.53 8.39
N GLU A 173 23.94 0.51 8.57
CA GLU A 173 24.83 0.62 9.71
C GLU A 173 24.16 1.49 10.77
N VAL A 174 24.01 0.95 11.99
CA VAL A 174 23.34 1.62 13.11
C VAL A 174 24.26 1.80 14.31
N ALA A 175 23.97 2.79 15.16
CA ALA A 175 24.71 2.98 16.40
C ALA A 175 24.58 1.74 17.30
N SER A 176 25.65 1.44 18.04
CA SER A 176 25.60 0.42 19.08
C SER A 176 24.75 0.90 20.27
N GLY A 177 24.21 -0.04 21.02
CA GLY A 177 23.44 0.29 22.24
C GLY A 177 22.34 -0.71 22.57
N VAL A 178 21.83 -1.42 21.55
CA VAL A 178 20.78 -2.45 21.71
C VAL A 178 21.22 -3.73 21.02
N SER A 179 20.99 -4.88 21.65
CA SER A 179 21.29 -6.18 21.06
C SER A 179 20.14 -6.60 20.14
N LEU A 180 20.29 -6.32 18.86
CA LEU A 180 19.38 -6.80 17.83
C LEU A 180 19.72 -8.23 17.42
N LYS A 181 18.69 -8.99 17.04
CA LYS A 181 18.82 -10.37 16.54
C LYS A 181 17.86 -10.63 15.38
N LYS A 182 18.13 -11.68 14.63
CA LYS A 182 17.21 -12.16 13.60
C LYS A 182 15.81 -12.38 14.15
N GLY A 183 14.80 -11.86 13.46
CA GLY A 183 13.38 -11.93 13.81
C GLY A 183 12.88 -10.72 14.60
N ASP A 184 13.74 -9.84 15.07
CA ASP A 184 13.28 -8.61 15.75
C ASP A 184 12.54 -7.71 14.78
N ARG A 185 11.46 -7.09 15.28
CA ARG A 185 10.69 -6.10 14.55
C ARG A 185 11.28 -4.71 14.78
N VAL A 186 11.48 -4.01 13.70
CA VAL A 186 12.08 -2.68 13.72
C VAL A 186 11.36 -1.72 12.76
N MET A 187 11.41 -0.43 13.07
CA MET A 187 11.00 0.62 12.16
C MET A 187 12.21 1.44 11.75
N VAL A 188 12.38 1.67 10.45
CA VAL A 188 13.35 2.65 9.96
C VAL A 188 12.61 3.93 9.64
N THR A 189 13.08 5.06 10.19
CA THR A 189 12.45 6.36 9.95
C THR A 189 13.37 7.25 9.12
N ARG A 190 12.76 7.97 8.18
CA ARG A 190 13.39 9.04 7.41
C ARG A 190 12.61 10.32 7.63
N PRO A 191 13.19 11.32 8.30
CA PRO A 191 12.52 12.58 8.52
C PRO A 191 12.43 13.40 7.23
N SER A 192 11.38 14.19 7.10
CA SER A 192 11.25 15.24 6.10
C SER A 192 11.76 16.56 6.68
N GLY A 193 13.08 16.75 6.67
CA GLY A 193 13.74 17.94 7.20
C GLY A 193 13.52 19.17 6.32
N LYS A 194 13.75 20.35 6.92
CA LYS A 194 13.56 21.65 6.28
C LYS A 194 14.36 21.77 4.97
N GLU A 195 15.61 21.34 4.98
CA GLU A 195 16.51 21.41 3.81
C GLU A 195 16.00 20.53 2.68
N TRP A 196 15.45 19.35 2.97
CA TRP A 196 14.85 18.48 1.97
C TRP A 196 13.60 19.12 1.35
N ILE A 197 12.69 19.66 2.18
CA ILE A 197 11.46 20.32 1.71
C ILE A 197 11.81 21.52 0.85
N ALA A 198 12.76 22.35 1.28
CA ALA A 198 13.25 23.52 0.53
C ALA A 198 13.90 23.13 -0.80
N SER A 199 14.67 22.03 -0.84
CA SER A 199 15.29 21.53 -2.07
C SER A 199 14.27 21.11 -3.14
N LEU A 200 13.05 20.76 -2.73
CA LEU A 200 11.92 20.43 -3.60
C LEU A 200 11.06 21.65 -3.97
N GLY A 201 11.29 22.81 -3.33
CA GLY A 201 10.44 24.00 -3.47
C GLY A 201 9.03 23.81 -2.91
N CYS A 202 8.86 22.90 -1.92
CA CYS A 202 7.57 22.56 -1.34
C CYS A 202 7.28 23.30 -0.02
N ASP A 203 8.15 24.18 0.42
CA ASP A 203 8.03 25.03 1.61
C ASP A 203 7.15 26.27 1.39
N ILE A 204 6.80 26.57 0.13
CA ILE A 204 6.02 27.75 -0.25
C ILE A 204 4.59 27.34 -0.63
N PHE A 205 3.60 27.89 0.07
CA PHE A 205 2.21 27.70 -0.30
C PHE A 205 1.84 28.57 -1.52
N GLY A 206 1.26 27.96 -2.55
CA GLY A 206 0.81 28.66 -3.76
C GLY A 206 1.90 28.99 -4.77
N GLY A 207 3.14 28.53 -4.59
CA GLY A 207 4.28 28.73 -5.49
C GLY A 207 4.27 27.89 -6.75
N GLY A 208 3.12 27.40 -7.18
CA GLY A 208 2.92 26.49 -8.31
C GLY A 208 2.00 25.33 -7.94
N ILE A 209 1.73 24.43 -8.89
CA ILE A 209 0.77 23.32 -8.69
C ILE A 209 1.20 22.37 -7.56
N SER A 210 2.50 22.28 -7.26
CA SER A 210 3.06 21.35 -6.29
C SER A 210 3.54 21.97 -4.97
N ALA A 211 3.52 23.30 -4.85
CA ALA A 211 3.96 23.99 -3.64
C ALA A 211 2.83 23.99 -2.60
N LEU A 212 2.91 23.10 -1.65
CA LEU A 212 1.85 22.85 -0.66
C LEU A 212 2.14 23.45 0.71
N GLY A 213 3.27 24.16 0.89
CA GLY A 213 3.68 24.72 2.16
C GLY A 213 3.97 23.66 3.21
N TRP A 214 4.68 22.60 2.84
CA TRP A 214 5.06 21.51 3.73
C TRP A 214 5.94 22.01 4.89
N LYS A 215 5.75 21.41 6.04
CA LYS A 215 6.55 21.63 7.24
C LYS A 215 7.35 20.38 7.58
N GLU A 216 8.37 20.57 8.41
CA GLU A 216 9.14 19.46 8.97
C GLU A 216 8.21 18.44 9.63
N GLY A 217 8.39 17.17 9.30
CA GLY A 217 7.59 16.06 9.78
C GLY A 217 6.37 15.70 8.93
N ASP A 218 5.86 16.60 8.06
CA ASP A 218 4.64 16.36 7.28
C ASP A 218 4.77 15.15 6.34
N MET A 219 6.00 14.89 5.85
CA MET A 219 6.29 13.87 4.84
C MET A 219 7.29 12.83 5.34
N ASP A 220 7.30 12.56 6.64
CA ASP A 220 8.11 11.52 7.23
C ASP A 220 7.73 10.14 6.71
N LEU A 221 8.76 9.31 6.47
CA LEU A 221 8.58 7.92 6.08
C LEU A 221 8.99 6.97 7.20
N THR A 222 8.20 5.93 7.39
CA THR A 222 8.49 4.87 8.36
C THR A 222 8.30 3.52 7.69
N TRP A 223 9.38 2.74 7.60
CA TRP A 223 9.37 1.37 7.10
C TRP A 223 9.34 0.40 8.26
N ASP A 224 8.29 -0.39 8.36
CA ASP A 224 8.20 -1.52 9.28
C ASP A 224 8.89 -2.74 8.65
N ARG A 225 9.88 -3.29 9.33
CA ARG A 225 10.76 -4.34 8.81
C ARG A 225 11.03 -5.40 9.86
N THR A 226 11.49 -6.56 9.38
CA THR A 226 12.01 -7.62 10.24
C THR A 226 13.51 -7.75 10.02
N VAL A 227 14.28 -7.90 11.09
CA VAL A 227 15.71 -8.14 11.03
C VAL A 227 15.97 -9.55 10.50
N CYS A 228 16.70 -9.68 9.39
CA CYS A 228 17.13 -10.95 8.80
C CYS A 228 18.48 -11.39 9.31
N GLU A 229 19.39 -10.44 9.51
CA GLU A 229 20.77 -10.70 9.94
C GLU A 229 21.33 -9.50 10.68
N VAL A 230 22.22 -9.75 11.63
CA VAL A 230 23.02 -8.74 12.35
C VAL A 230 24.47 -9.14 12.31
N ASN A 231 25.34 -8.25 11.82
CA ASN A 231 26.79 -8.44 11.77
C ASN A 231 27.49 -7.17 12.31
N GLY A 232 27.87 -7.21 13.58
CA GLY A 232 28.37 -6.02 14.27
C GLY A 232 27.30 -4.92 14.30
N ASN A 233 27.58 -3.76 13.69
CA ASN A 233 26.66 -2.63 13.58
C ASN A 233 25.80 -2.69 12.30
N GLN A 234 25.99 -3.69 11.44
CA GLN A 234 25.20 -3.85 10.23
C GLN A 234 23.95 -4.68 10.50
N VAL A 235 22.81 -4.14 10.14
CA VAL A 235 21.48 -4.76 10.28
C VAL A 235 20.89 -4.95 8.89
N THR A 236 20.57 -6.18 8.53
CA THR A 236 19.92 -6.53 7.25
C THR A 236 18.43 -6.78 7.47
N LEU A 237 17.60 -6.14 6.65
CA LEU A 237 16.15 -6.11 6.71
C LEU A 237 15.52 -7.09 5.71
N ASP A 238 14.29 -7.53 5.98
CA ASP A 238 13.50 -8.44 5.13
C ASP A 238 13.04 -7.81 3.81
N ALA A 239 12.87 -6.48 3.77
CA ALA A 239 12.47 -5.77 2.57
C ALA A 239 13.28 -4.48 2.38
N PRO A 240 13.44 -3.98 1.14
CA PRO A 240 14.25 -2.82 0.85
C PRO A 240 13.62 -1.51 1.35
N LEU A 241 14.47 -0.48 1.48
CA LEU A 241 14.05 0.91 1.61
C LEU A 241 13.72 1.47 0.23
N THR A 242 12.60 2.16 0.14
CA THR A 242 12.06 2.67 -1.13
C THR A 242 12.57 4.05 -1.50
N VAL A 243 13.17 4.75 -0.55
CA VAL A 243 13.79 6.08 -0.71
C VAL A 243 15.15 6.05 -0.06
N ALA A 244 16.11 6.76 -0.62
CA ALA A 244 17.45 6.88 -0.03
C ALA A 244 17.40 7.61 1.32
N LEU A 245 18.23 7.17 2.26
CA LEU A 245 18.52 7.94 3.46
C LEU A 245 19.77 8.79 3.19
N ASP A 246 19.64 10.10 3.28
CA ASP A 246 20.73 11.04 3.04
C ASP A 246 20.86 11.95 4.27
N ALA A 247 21.98 11.82 4.98
CA ALA A 247 22.24 12.56 6.21
C ALA A 247 22.28 14.10 6.02
N ASN A 248 22.44 14.57 4.78
CA ASN A 248 22.34 16.00 4.45
C ASN A 248 20.92 16.55 4.66
N TYR A 249 19.90 15.68 4.63
CA TYR A 249 18.49 16.06 4.76
C TYR A 249 17.84 15.64 6.08
N GLY A 250 18.62 15.11 6.99
CA GLY A 250 18.15 14.72 8.32
C GLY A 250 18.70 13.39 8.80
N THR A 251 18.66 13.18 10.11
CA THR A 251 19.14 11.94 10.71
C THR A 251 18.06 10.87 10.72
N SER A 252 18.29 9.79 10.02
CA SER A 252 17.44 8.60 10.04
C SER A 252 17.72 7.74 11.26
N SER A 253 16.72 7.01 11.73
CA SER A 253 16.82 6.14 12.90
C SER A 253 16.22 4.77 12.63
N LEU A 254 16.70 3.78 13.38
CA LEU A 254 16.10 2.46 13.51
C LEU A 254 15.51 2.35 14.91
N LEU A 255 14.21 2.04 15.00
CA LEU A 255 13.47 1.95 16.24
C LEU A 255 13.15 0.48 16.52
N THR A 256 13.36 0.02 17.75
CA THR A 256 12.75 -1.22 18.23
C THR A 256 11.39 -0.92 18.83
N TYR A 257 10.44 -1.83 18.70
CA TYR A 257 9.09 -1.57 19.16
C TYR A 257 8.35 -2.84 19.59
N GLN A 258 7.28 -2.66 20.33
CA GLN A 258 6.25 -3.66 20.61
C GLN A 258 4.90 -3.16 20.11
N TRP A 259 4.12 -4.06 19.50
CA TRP A 259 2.79 -3.76 18.99
C TRP A 259 1.88 -4.97 19.14
N ASN A 260 1.25 -5.09 20.30
CA ASN A 260 0.46 -6.27 20.65
C ASN A 260 -0.95 -6.22 20.04
N GLY A 261 -1.48 -5.02 19.84
CA GLY A 261 -2.82 -4.79 19.28
C GLY A 261 -2.92 -4.98 17.76
N ARG A 262 -1.78 -5.13 17.06
CA ARG A 262 -1.76 -5.35 15.62
C ARG A 262 -2.33 -6.72 15.26
N ILE A 263 -3.37 -6.75 14.43
CA ILE A 263 -3.94 -8.00 13.94
C ILE A 263 -3.16 -8.56 12.75
N HIS A 264 -3.26 -9.87 12.56
CA HIS A 264 -2.62 -10.56 11.44
C HIS A 264 -3.40 -11.78 10.98
N ASP A 265 -3.11 -12.25 9.77
CA ASP A 265 -3.69 -13.48 9.21
C ASP A 265 -5.23 -13.41 9.14
N CYS A 266 -5.76 -12.26 8.68
CA CYS A 266 -7.19 -12.04 8.48
C CYS A 266 -7.53 -11.94 6.99
N GLY A 267 -8.75 -12.36 6.61
CA GLY A 267 -9.17 -12.33 5.21
C GLY A 267 -10.63 -12.02 5.00
N VAL A 268 -10.94 -11.40 3.85
CA VAL A 268 -12.30 -11.24 3.30
C VAL A 268 -12.31 -11.82 1.90
N GLU A 269 -13.22 -12.76 1.64
CA GLU A 269 -13.16 -13.47 0.35
C GLU A 269 -14.52 -13.98 -0.15
N ASN A 270 -14.61 -14.08 -1.48
CA ASN A 270 -15.67 -14.78 -2.21
C ASN A 270 -17.07 -14.21 -1.97
N MET A 271 -17.26 -12.87 -2.15
CA MET A 271 -18.56 -12.20 -2.00
C MET A 271 -18.66 -10.92 -2.83
N THR A 272 -19.86 -10.36 -2.89
CA THR A 272 -20.12 -9.03 -3.44
C THR A 272 -20.47 -8.05 -2.32
N LEU A 273 -19.80 -6.89 -2.32
CA LEU A 273 -20.07 -5.77 -1.42
C LEU A 273 -20.72 -4.64 -2.20
N ILE A 274 -21.83 -4.13 -1.71
CA ILE A 274 -22.59 -3.05 -2.36
C ILE A 274 -22.86 -1.94 -1.36
N SER A 275 -22.61 -0.69 -1.75
CA SER A 275 -23.11 0.49 -1.04
C SER A 275 -24.45 0.92 -1.64
N ASP A 276 -25.51 0.91 -0.84
CA ASP A 276 -26.81 1.45 -1.26
C ASP A 276 -26.76 2.98 -1.25
N TYR A 277 -27.29 3.62 -2.28
CA TYR A 277 -27.30 5.07 -2.43
C TYR A 277 -28.62 5.55 -3.04
N ASP A 278 -28.95 6.84 -2.94
CA ASP A 278 -30.14 7.39 -3.53
C ASP A 278 -30.00 7.54 -5.06
N LYS A 279 -30.56 6.59 -5.80
CA LYS A 279 -30.48 6.53 -7.26
C LYS A 279 -31.09 7.74 -7.99
N ARG A 280 -31.87 8.59 -7.29
CA ARG A 280 -32.35 9.87 -7.84
C ARG A 280 -31.22 10.88 -8.00
N TYR A 281 -30.12 10.68 -7.26
CA TYR A 281 -28.92 11.50 -7.29
C TYR A 281 -27.71 10.63 -7.70
N PRO A 282 -27.39 10.54 -9.01
CA PRO A 282 -26.31 9.66 -9.50
C PRO A 282 -24.94 9.93 -8.88
N LYS A 283 -24.78 11.09 -8.23
CA LYS A 283 -23.58 11.53 -7.54
C LYS A 283 -23.80 11.66 -6.02
N ASP A 284 -24.75 10.91 -5.50
CA ASP A 284 -24.96 10.84 -4.05
C ASP A 284 -23.67 10.46 -3.33
N GLU A 285 -23.42 11.07 -2.20
CA GLU A 285 -22.29 10.78 -1.33
C GLU A 285 -22.71 10.50 0.11
N ASP A 286 -23.99 10.58 0.41
CA ASP A 286 -24.54 10.25 1.72
C ASP A 286 -24.83 8.75 1.81
N HIS A 287 -23.75 7.97 1.59
CA HIS A 287 -23.74 6.51 1.70
C HIS A 287 -22.35 6.00 2.03
N CYS A 288 -22.15 4.68 2.10
CA CYS A 288 -20.87 4.07 2.44
C CYS A 288 -19.79 4.38 1.40
N TRP A 289 -18.66 4.93 1.86
CA TRP A 289 -17.57 5.36 0.98
C TRP A 289 -16.57 4.26 0.68
N THR A 290 -16.35 3.34 1.62
CA THR A 290 -15.28 2.35 1.53
C THR A 290 -15.84 0.94 1.66
N GLY A 291 -15.43 0.04 0.77
CA GLY A 291 -15.77 -1.38 0.87
C GLY A 291 -15.06 -2.03 2.05
N ILE A 292 -13.73 -2.04 2.02
CA ILE A 292 -12.89 -2.62 3.07
C ILE A 292 -11.78 -1.65 3.43
N SER A 293 -11.64 -1.33 4.73
CA SER A 293 -10.51 -0.60 5.31
C SER A 293 -9.64 -1.56 6.11
N ILE A 294 -8.31 -1.48 5.91
CA ILE A 294 -7.32 -2.34 6.58
C ILE A 294 -6.34 -1.44 7.32
N GLU A 295 -6.31 -1.53 8.66
CA GLU A 295 -5.52 -0.67 9.52
C GLU A 295 -4.95 -1.47 10.70
N ASP A 296 -3.77 -1.10 11.20
CA ASP A 296 -3.09 -1.80 12.29
C ASP A 296 -3.07 -3.33 12.07
N ALA A 297 -2.72 -3.71 10.83
CA ALA A 297 -2.87 -5.09 10.36
C ALA A 297 -1.69 -5.51 9.48
N GLU A 298 -1.30 -6.78 9.55
CA GLU A 298 -0.30 -7.35 8.66
C GLU A 298 -0.68 -8.76 8.19
N ASN A 299 -0.10 -9.20 7.08
CA ASN A 299 -0.36 -10.53 6.53
C ASN A 299 -1.87 -10.79 6.37
N CYS A 300 -2.61 -9.85 5.78
CA CYS A 300 -4.03 -9.97 5.53
C CYS A 300 -4.34 -9.99 4.03
N TRP A 301 -5.56 -10.38 3.68
CA TRP A 301 -5.93 -10.45 2.28
C TRP A 301 -7.38 -10.11 2.00
N VAL A 302 -7.63 -9.69 0.75
CA VAL A 302 -8.95 -9.55 0.14
C VAL A 302 -8.89 -10.27 -1.20
N ARG A 303 -9.73 -11.28 -1.44
CA ARG A 303 -9.72 -12.01 -2.71
C ARG A 303 -11.10 -12.42 -3.20
N LEU A 304 -11.28 -12.43 -4.52
CA LEU A 304 -12.54 -12.83 -5.16
C LEU A 304 -13.72 -11.99 -4.64
N VAL A 305 -13.53 -10.66 -4.52
CA VAL A 305 -14.58 -9.74 -4.02
C VAL A 305 -14.98 -8.77 -5.14
N ASN A 306 -16.28 -8.66 -5.36
CA ASN A 306 -16.86 -7.64 -6.22
C ASN A 306 -17.33 -6.45 -5.37
N PHE A 307 -17.07 -5.23 -5.84
CA PHE A 307 -17.44 -3.98 -5.18
C PHE A 307 -18.32 -3.15 -6.11
N LYS A 308 -19.41 -2.57 -5.57
CA LYS A 308 -20.30 -1.67 -6.31
C LYS A 308 -20.67 -0.44 -5.50
N HIS A 309 -20.70 0.69 -6.18
CA HIS A 309 -21.23 1.98 -5.73
C HIS A 309 -20.43 2.67 -4.61
N PHE A 310 -19.27 2.20 -4.20
CA PHE A 310 -18.47 2.89 -3.17
C PHE A 310 -17.97 4.24 -3.69
N ALA A 311 -18.17 5.30 -2.90
CA ALA A 311 -17.82 6.66 -3.28
C ALA A 311 -16.31 6.94 -3.24
N GLY A 312 -15.59 6.30 -2.33
CA GLY A 312 -14.15 6.45 -2.11
C GLY A 312 -13.35 5.27 -2.64
N SER A 313 -13.23 4.21 -1.85
CA SER A 313 -12.36 3.06 -2.18
C SER A 313 -13.11 1.73 -2.11
N ALA A 314 -12.83 0.83 -3.03
CA ALA A 314 -13.19 -0.58 -2.88
C ALA A 314 -12.39 -1.22 -1.74
N VAL A 315 -11.07 -1.05 -1.78
CA VAL A 315 -10.15 -1.44 -0.70
C VAL A 315 -9.18 -0.30 -0.43
N ILE A 316 -9.03 0.07 0.84
CA ILE A 316 -7.97 0.97 1.29
C ILE A 316 -7.11 0.27 2.35
N VAL A 317 -5.80 0.25 2.10
CA VAL A 317 -4.81 -0.15 3.10
C VAL A 317 -4.27 1.11 3.74
N GLN A 318 -4.55 1.31 5.02
CA GLN A 318 -4.10 2.47 5.77
C GLN A 318 -2.58 2.42 6.03
N ARG A 319 -2.03 3.52 6.52
CA ARG A 319 -0.57 3.71 6.69
C ARG A 319 0.11 2.61 7.53
N THR A 320 -0.61 2.04 8.47
CA THR A 320 -0.15 0.99 9.39
C THR A 320 -0.35 -0.43 8.85
N GLY A 321 -0.98 -0.56 7.67
CA GLY A 321 -1.13 -1.85 7.00
C GLY A 321 0.17 -2.30 6.31
N SER A 322 0.51 -3.59 6.44
CA SER A 322 1.73 -4.17 5.85
C SER A 322 1.51 -5.60 5.36
N LYS A 323 2.16 -5.98 4.27
CA LYS A 323 2.09 -7.35 3.71
C LYS A 323 0.66 -7.79 3.39
N ILE A 324 -0.07 -6.92 2.67
CA ILE A 324 -1.46 -7.14 2.30
C ILE A 324 -1.55 -7.58 0.83
N THR A 325 -2.32 -8.63 0.56
CA THR A 325 -2.68 -9.03 -0.81
C THR A 325 -4.14 -8.72 -1.10
N VAL A 326 -4.37 -8.04 -2.22
CA VAL A 326 -5.71 -7.84 -2.81
C VAL A 326 -5.69 -8.47 -4.20
N GLU A 327 -6.48 -9.53 -4.42
CA GLU A 327 -6.41 -10.29 -5.67
C GLU A 327 -7.77 -10.71 -6.21
N ASP A 328 -7.86 -10.80 -7.54
CA ASP A 328 -9.07 -11.25 -8.25
C ASP A 328 -10.32 -10.46 -7.87
N CYS A 329 -10.15 -9.16 -7.59
CA CYS A 329 -11.19 -8.23 -7.16
C CYS A 329 -11.66 -7.33 -8.32
N ILE A 330 -12.95 -7.01 -8.32
CA ILE A 330 -13.58 -6.18 -9.36
C ILE A 330 -14.35 -5.04 -8.69
N SER A 331 -14.11 -3.80 -9.12
CA SER A 331 -14.88 -2.63 -8.67
C SER A 331 -15.54 -1.93 -9.83
N LYS A 332 -16.85 -1.69 -9.71
CA LYS A 332 -17.69 -1.09 -10.76
C LYS A 332 -18.68 -0.08 -10.22
N GLU A 333 -19.11 0.81 -11.10
CA GLU A 333 -20.24 1.72 -10.88
C GLU A 333 -20.10 2.58 -9.61
N PRO A 334 -18.95 3.25 -9.36
CA PRO A 334 -18.80 4.09 -8.17
C PRO A 334 -19.81 5.25 -8.20
N ALA A 335 -20.46 5.53 -7.07
CA ALA A 335 -21.45 6.62 -6.93
C ALA A 335 -20.85 7.75 -6.10
N SER A 336 -20.48 8.86 -6.75
CA SER A 336 -19.97 10.08 -6.10
C SER A 336 -19.76 11.20 -7.11
N GLU A 337 -19.42 12.38 -6.64
CA GLU A 337 -18.77 13.41 -7.44
C GLU A 337 -17.41 12.94 -7.97
N ILE A 338 -16.88 13.67 -8.96
CA ILE A 338 -15.57 13.39 -9.56
C ILE A 338 -14.59 14.44 -9.02
N GLY A 339 -13.58 14.01 -8.28
CA GLY A 339 -12.53 14.87 -7.74
C GLY A 339 -12.13 14.58 -6.30
N GLY A 340 -11.02 15.13 -5.87
CA GLY A 340 -10.46 14.95 -4.54
C GLY A 340 -10.14 13.48 -4.24
N MET A 341 -10.52 13.03 -3.04
CA MET A 341 -10.28 11.66 -2.56
C MET A 341 -11.36 10.65 -2.97
N ARG A 342 -12.26 11.05 -3.85
CA ARG A 342 -13.32 10.18 -4.36
C ARG A 342 -12.77 9.23 -5.41
N ARG A 343 -13.33 8.03 -5.46
CA ARG A 343 -13.01 7.02 -6.49
C ARG A 343 -11.50 6.68 -6.59
N CYS A 344 -10.83 6.67 -5.43
CA CYS A 344 -9.51 6.06 -5.29
C CYS A 344 -9.71 4.56 -5.04
N THR A 345 -9.92 3.78 -6.10
CA THR A 345 -10.55 2.46 -6.02
C THR A 345 -9.75 1.44 -5.21
N PHE A 346 -8.56 1.07 -5.68
CA PHE A 346 -7.64 0.19 -4.98
C PHE A 346 -6.47 1.02 -4.47
N HIS A 347 -6.50 1.34 -3.18
CA HIS A 347 -5.66 2.37 -2.61
C HIS A 347 -4.79 1.83 -1.48
N THR A 348 -3.52 2.18 -1.48
CA THR A 348 -2.62 1.89 -0.37
C THR A 348 -1.87 3.13 0.11
N LEU A 349 -1.91 3.35 1.41
CA LEU A 349 -1.05 4.26 2.17
C LEU A 349 0.00 3.46 2.94
N GLY A 350 -0.13 2.13 2.92
CA GLY A 350 0.69 1.19 3.66
C GLY A 350 1.96 0.77 2.92
N GLN A 351 2.44 -0.40 3.26
CA GLN A 351 3.68 -0.93 2.73
C GLN A 351 3.59 -2.43 2.44
N GLN A 352 4.41 -2.89 1.51
CA GLN A 352 4.43 -4.28 1.04
C GLN A 352 3.02 -4.77 0.62
N THR A 353 2.21 -3.88 0.03
CA THR A 353 0.90 -4.22 -0.51
C THR A 353 1.04 -4.74 -1.94
N LEU A 354 0.34 -5.83 -2.24
CA LEU A 354 0.22 -6.41 -3.58
C LEU A 354 -1.24 -6.33 -4.04
N PHE A 355 -1.48 -5.62 -5.14
CA PHE A 355 -2.73 -5.71 -5.89
C PHE A 355 -2.47 -6.51 -7.15
N GLN A 356 -3.15 -7.64 -7.32
CA GLN A 356 -2.94 -8.47 -8.50
C GLN A 356 -4.25 -8.98 -9.09
N ARG A 357 -4.31 -9.02 -10.43
CA ARG A 357 -5.49 -9.45 -11.20
C ARG A 357 -6.77 -8.72 -10.78
N CYS A 358 -6.63 -7.44 -10.41
CA CYS A 358 -7.76 -6.59 -10.06
C CYS A 358 -8.23 -5.79 -11.27
N TYR A 359 -9.52 -5.48 -11.29
CA TYR A 359 -10.17 -4.68 -12.33
C TYR A 359 -10.99 -3.55 -11.72
N SER A 360 -10.88 -2.35 -12.26
CA SER A 360 -11.63 -1.16 -11.83
C SER A 360 -12.29 -0.46 -13.01
N GLU A 361 -13.50 0.05 -12.81
CA GLU A 361 -14.20 0.90 -13.77
C GLU A 361 -14.51 2.26 -13.16
N GLN A 362 -14.34 3.33 -13.95
CA GLN A 362 -14.75 4.70 -13.64
C GLN A 362 -14.08 5.29 -12.38
N GLY A 363 -12.93 4.79 -11.99
CA GLY A 363 -12.09 5.40 -10.95
C GLY A 363 -11.50 6.72 -11.43
N ILE A 364 -11.21 7.64 -10.50
CA ILE A 364 -10.32 8.79 -10.76
C ILE A 364 -8.88 8.32 -10.61
N HIS A 365 -8.63 7.52 -9.58
CA HIS A 365 -7.39 6.83 -9.31
C HIS A 365 -7.70 5.35 -9.10
N ASP A 366 -7.78 4.59 -10.21
CA ASP A 366 -8.16 3.18 -10.17
C ASP A 366 -7.22 2.36 -9.29
N PHE A 367 -5.93 2.63 -9.38
CA PHE A 367 -4.87 2.03 -8.55
C PHE A 367 -3.97 3.16 -8.04
N ALA A 368 -3.90 3.32 -6.72
CA ALA A 368 -3.20 4.44 -6.11
C ALA A 368 -2.32 4.03 -4.94
N ALA A 369 -1.14 4.62 -4.88
CA ALA A 369 -0.30 4.68 -3.69
C ALA A 369 -0.03 6.16 -3.39
N GLY A 370 -0.14 6.57 -2.13
CA GLY A 370 0.02 7.98 -1.83
C GLY A 370 0.19 8.29 -0.34
N TYR A 371 0.26 9.58 -0.03
CA TYR A 371 0.31 10.11 1.34
C TYR A 371 1.38 9.45 2.21
N CYS A 372 2.64 9.46 1.74
CA CYS A 372 3.78 8.84 2.44
C CYS A 372 3.67 7.33 2.59
N ALA A 373 3.05 6.64 1.61
CA ALA A 373 3.11 5.18 1.54
C ALA A 373 4.57 4.72 1.50
N ALA A 374 5.02 4.05 2.54
CA ALA A 374 6.44 3.69 2.68
C ALA A 374 6.87 2.62 1.65
N GLY A 375 5.98 1.73 1.26
CA GLY A 375 6.26 0.66 0.28
C GLY A 375 7.36 -0.32 0.71
N PRO A 376 7.84 -1.16 -0.25
CA PRO A 376 7.39 -1.26 -1.63
C PRO A 376 5.92 -1.64 -1.74
N ASN A 377 5.23 -1.22 -2.81
CA ASN A 377 3.88 -1.63 -3.13
C ASN A 377 3.81 -1.99 -4.61
N ALA A 378 3.05 -3.03 -4.98
CA ALA A 378 3.00 -3.54 -6.35
C ALA A 378 1.56 -3.68 -6.87
N PHE A 379 1.37 -3.38 -8.16
CA PHE A 379 0.13 -3.55 -8.91
C PHE A 379 0.43 -4.42 -10.14
N VAL A 380 0.02 -5.72 -10.14
CA VAL A 380 0.50 -6.70 -11.14
C VAL A 380 -0.49 -7.83 -11.38
N PRO A 381 -0.80 -8.21 -12.60
CA PRO A 381 -1.29 -7.31 -13.61
C PRO A 381 -2.62 -6.71 -13.16
N VAL A 382 -2.91 -5.51 -13.57
CA VAL A 382 -4.19 -4.84 -13.28
C VAL A 382 -4.78 -4.29 -14.57
N SER A 383 -6.10 -4.13 -14.61
CA SER A 383 -6.81 -3.50 -15.73
C SER A 383 -7.86 -2.53 -15.24
N TYR A 384 -8.10 -1.48 -16.02
CA TYR A 384 -9.04 -0.42 -15.67
C TYR A 384 -9.62 0.27 -16.91
N THR A 385 -10.77 0.91 -16.74
CA THR A 385 -11.32 1.84 -17.71
C THR A 385 -11.49 3.20 -17.04
N HIS A 386 -10.72 4.18 -17.51
CA HIS A 386 -10.80 5.55 -17.00
C HIS A 386 -12.10 6.22 -17.35
N LEU A 387 -12.55 7.14 -16.48
CA LEU A 387 -13.43 8.21 -16.87
C LEU A 387 -12.70 9.10 -17.88
N THR A 388 -13.19 9.16 -19.12
CA THR A 388 -12.86 10.25 -20.00
C THR A 388 -13.55 11.50 -19.43
N LEU A 389 -12.76 12.42 -18.86
CA LEU A 389 -13.29 13.75 -18.55
C LEU A 389 -13.73 14.36 -19.88
N PRO A 390 -14.94 14.95 -19.99
CA PRO A 390 -15.31 15.73 -21.15
C PRO A 390 -14.28 16.86 -21.29
N THR A 391 -13.60 16.90 -22.43
CA THR A 391 -12.70 17.98 -22.84
C THR A 391 -13.45 19.29 -23.01
#